data_2c9bae8b2d3e68c7a2ddbcaa5302a8da
#
_entry.id   2c9bae8b2d3e68c7a2ddbcaa5302a8da
#
_cell.length_a   1.000
_cell.length_b   1.000
_cell.length_c   1.000
_cell.angle_alpha   90.00
_cell.angle_beta   90.00
_cell.angle_gamma   90.00
#
_symmetry.space_group_name_H-M   'P 1'
#
loop_
_entity.id
_entity.type
_entity.pdbx_description
1 polymer ?
#
loop_
_entity_poly.entity_id
_entity_poly.type
_entity_poly.pdbx_seq_one_letter_code
_entity_poly.pdbx_strand_id
1 'polypeptide(L)'
;STREAQVSREDVSEEQTVTRTNIRTENTQVWGGSPPHRHPNRDPVAQSFFVDSSNGLFITSCQLYFSSKSSATPVQVQIRTMVNGYPSQTIVPFGQVFVDAADVNISSDASEATTFTFPSPVFLKENTEYCFVAKSNDDTYTIYTAKMGQKTLDGNRLISKQPYFGGMFKSQNGSTWTAEQNEDVKFILNRASFTENTTGTVHLVNDIVPTKTLKQNPLTTTSGSTTVTVHHPNHGMHSTSANVTIAGVPSGSHNGIAHTNLNGTYTTIGNIKLDSYTITAQNSDTASASGECAGLSNVTATRNILYDV
;
A
#
# COMPACT_ATOMS: atom_id res chain seq x y z
N SER A 1 10.73 15.45 33.28
CA SER A 1 11.90 15.40 32.43
C SER A 1 11.46 14.82 31.10
N THR A 2 10.97 15.68 30.22
CA THR A 2 10.72 15.37 28.82
C THR A 2 12.06 15.07 28.18
N ARG A 3 12.43 13.81 28.10
CA ARG A 3 13.31 13.37 27.04
C ARG A 3 12.44 13.32 25.80
N GLU A 4 12.42 14.39 25.05
CA GLU A 4 12.12 14.28 23.65
C GLU A 4 13.02 13.16 23.13
N ALA A 5 12.44 12.19 22.40
CA ALA A 5 13.23 11.32 21.57
C ALA A 5 13.87 12.25 20.52
N GLN A 6 14.89 12.90 20.92
CA GLN A 6 15.88 13.32 20.01
C GLN A 6 16.58 12.03 19.55
N VAL A 7 15.90 11.36 18.64
CA VAL A 7 16.62 10.76 17.55
C VAL A 7 17.29 11.96 16.93
N SER A 8 18.34 12.44 17.56
CA SER A 8 18.89 13.72 17.18
C SER A 8 19.51 13.48 15.81
N ARG A 9 18.90 14.11 14.87
CA ARG A 9 19.34 14.24 13.50
C ARG A 9 20.81 14.62 13.42
N GLU A 10 21.31 15.28 14.46
CA GLU A 10 22.68 15.75 14.60
C GLU A 10 23.65 14.65 15.01
N ASP A 11 23.25 13.73 15.91
CA ASP A 11 24.15 12.65 16.35
C ASP A 11 24.41 11.61 15.27
N VAL A 12 23.46 11.42 14.34
CA VAL A 12 23.63 10.51 13.20
C VAL A 12 24.44 11.17 12.09
N SER A 13 24.34 12.47 11.90
CA SER A 13 25.09 13.18 10.87
C SER A 13 26.57 13.40 11.24
N GLU A 14 26.90 13.43 12.51
CA GLU A 14 28.29 13.60 12.96
C GLU A 14 29.11 12.30 12.99
N GLU A 15 28.44 11.15 13.15
CA GLU A 15 29.08 9.83 13.08
C GLU A 15 28.82 9.18 11.73
N GLN A 16 29.33 9.76 10.68
CA GLN A 16 29.15 9.24 9.34
C GLN A 16 29.78 7.87 9.17
N THR A 17 28.98 7.00 8.79
CA THR A 17 29.03 5.55 8.74
C THR A 17 29.88 4.98 7.64
N VAL A 18 30.51 3.88 7.90
CA VAL A 18 31.55 3.38 7.02
C VAL A 18 31.34 1.97 6.53
N THR A 19 30.43 1.26 7.12
CA THR A 19 30.26 -0.14 6.71
C THR A 19 29.10 -0.24 5.74
N ARG A 20 29.38 -0.81 4.57
CA ARG A 20 28.35 -1.21 3.62
C ARG A 20 27.85 -2.57 4.03
N THR A 21 26.57 -2.68 4.30
CA THR A 21 25.92 -3.96 4.42
C THR A 21 25.17 -4.25 3.13
N ASN A 22 25.56 -5.32 2.46
CA ASN A 22 24.77 -5.83 1.35
C ASN A 22 23.47 -6.39 1.89
N ILE A 23 22.35 -6.07 1.25
CA ILE A 23 21.09 -6.76 1.51
C ILE A 23 21.09 -8.14 0.82
N ARG A 24 22.26 -8.69 0.55
CA ARG A 24 22.52 -9.93 -0.20
C ARG A 24 22.76 -11.12 0.72
N THR A 25 22.28 -12.31 0.32
CA THR A 25 22.65 -13.60 0.92
C THR A 25 24.09 -13.96 0.58
N GLU A 26 24.90 -14.27 1.56
CA GLU A 26 26.06 -15.11 1.30
C GLU A 26 25.53 -16.52 1.00
N ASN A 27 25.77 -16.99 -0.22
CA ASN A 27 25.53 -18.38 -0.59
C ASN A 27 26.50 -19.26 0.18
N THR A 28 26.11 -19.76 1.32
CA THR A 28 26.75 -20.94 1.89
C THR A 28 26.44 -22.11 0.98
N GLN A 29 27.42 -22.55 0.21
CA GLN A 29 27.33 -23.80 -0.56
C GLN A 29 27.20 -24.95 0.42
N VAL A 30 25.98 -25.43 0.59
CA VAL A 30 25.72 -26.71 1.21
C VAL A 30 25.96 -27.78 0.14
N TRP A 31 27.01 -28.55 0.29
CA TRP A 31 27.32 -29.70 -0.58
C TRP A 31 26.17 -30.70 -0.56
N GLY A 32 25.56 -30.97 -1.70
CA GLY A 32 24.69 -32.15 -1.92
C GLY A 32 23.16 -31.92 -2.02
N GLY A 33 22.66 -30.72 -2.27
CA GLY A 33 21.25 -30.47 -2.53
C GLY A 33 21.00 -29.90 -3.91
N SER A 34 19.80 -30.12 -4.47
CA SER A 34 19.29 -29.40 -5.63
C SER A 34 19.49 -27.89 -5.43
N PRO A 35 19.73 -27.10 -6.50
CA PRO A 35 19.93 -25.65 -6.34
C PRO A 35 18.78 -25.07 -5.52
N PRO A 36 19.10 -24.30 -4.48
CA PRO A 36 18.06 -23.74 -3.62
C PRO A 36 17.12 -22.93 -4.48
N HIS A 37 15.82 -23.23 -4.38
CA HIS A 37 14.78 -22.41 -4.98
C HIS A 37 15.02 -20.98 -4.49
N ARG A 38 15.27 -20.06 -5.41
CA ARG A 38 15.41 -18.64 -5.08
C ARG A 38 14.07 -18.15 -4.53
N HIS A 39 14.00 -18.01 -3.21
CA HIS A 39 12.85 -17.38 -2.58
C HIS A 39 12.89 -15.86 -2.86
N PRO A 40 11.79 -15.26 -3.31
CA PRO A 40 11.71 -13.81 -3.40
C PRO A 40 11.83 -13.19 -1.99
N ASN A 41 12.43 -12.02 -1.90
CA ASN A 41 12.70 -11.26 -0.66
C ASN A 41 13.87 -11.80 0.20
N ARG A 42 15.00 -12.04 -0.43
CA ARG A 42 16.22 -12.44 0.28
C ARG A 42 16.90 -11.26 0.93
N ASP A 43 17.47 -11.54 2.10
CA ASP A 43 18.37 -10.72 2.90
C ASP A 43 17.84 -9.36 3.36
N PRO A 44 16.63 -9.31 3.92
CA PRO A 44 16.18 -8.11 4.53
C PRO A 44 17.07 -7.72 5.71
N VAL A 45 17.25 -6.41 5.85
CA VAL A 45 17.86 -5.79 7.01
C VAL A 45 16.78 -5.09 7.81
N ALA A 46 16.80 -5.22 9.13
CA ALA A 46 15.92 -4.50 10.01
C ALA A 46 16.72 -3.70 11.03
N GLN A 47 16.15 -2.59 11.48
CA GLN A 47 16.66 -1.80 12.60
C GLN A 47 15.51 -1.53 13.55
N SER A 48 15.68 -1.91 14.82
CA SER A 48 14.68 -1.57 15.83
C SER A 48 14.89 -0.17 16.37
N PHE A 49 13.80 0.41 16.87
CA PHE A 49 13.77 1.71 17.54
C PHE A 49 12.64 1.73 18.57
N PHE A 50 12.82 2.54 19.59
CA PHE A 50 11.86 2.65 20.70
C PHE A 50 11.08 3.97 20.61
N VAL A 51 9.77 3.91 20.85
CA VAL A 51 8.87 5.07 20.90
C VAL A 51 8.70 5.50 22.36
N ASP A 52 9.39 6.56 22.74
CA ASP A 52 9.33 7.12 24.11
C ASP A 52 8.42 8.37 24.23
N SER A 53 7.84 8.81 23.13
CA SER A 53 6.90 9.93 23.11
C SER A 53 5.61 9.58 23.84
N SER A 54 5.19 10.42 24.81
CA SER A 54 3.89 10.29 25.46
C SER A 54 2.75 10.38 24.43
N ASN A 55 1.76 9.51 24.56
CA ASN A 55 0.64 9.33 23.62
C ASN A 55 1.03 8.76 22.25
N GLY A 56 2.27 8.29 22.07
CA GLY A 56 2.76 7.78 20.81
C GLY A 56 3.10 8.88 19.81
N LEU A 57 3.36 8.48 18.56
CA LEU A 57 3.68 9.40 17.47
C LEU A 57 3.20 8.85 16.13
N PHE A 58 3.14 9.72 15.14
CA PHE A 58 2.85 9.35 13.75
C PHE A 58 4.09 9.57 12.90
N ILE A 59 4.63 8.53 12.29
CA ILE A 59 5.71 8.66 11.31
C ILE A 59 5.14 8.85 9.91
N THR A 60 5.81 9.71 9.14
CA THR A 60 5.42 10.05 7.76
C THR A 60 6.34 9.46 6.72
N SER A 61 7.63 9.31 7.06
CA SER A 61 8.62 8.73 6.15
C SER A 61 9.81 8.15 6.90
N CYS A 62 10.50 7.25 6.21
CA CYS A 62 11.81 6.73 6.58
C CYS A 62 12.82 7.12 5.51
N GLN A 63 14.00 7.58 5.90
CA GLN A 63 15.11 7.84 4.99
C GLN A 63 16.19 6.80 5.21
N LEU A 64 16.64 6.20 4.12
CA LEU A 64 17.75 5.25 4.10
C LEU A 64 18.80 5.70 3.09
N TYR A 65 20.03 5.22 3.27
CA TYR A 65 21.18 5.64 2.49
C TYR A 65 21.77 4.43 1.78
N PHE A 66 21.91 4.53 0.45
CA PHE A 66 22.41 3.43 -0.38
C PHE A 66 23.72 3.80 -1.05
N SER A 67 24.60 2.81 -1.18
CA SER A 67 25.84 2.93 -1.98
C SER A 67 25.70 2.30 -3.37
N SER A 68 24.74 1.40 -3.55
CA SER A 68 24.39 0.78 -4.82
C SER A 68 22.90 0.48 -4.89
N LYS A 69 22.38 0.36 -6.10
CA LYS A 69 20.95 0.09 -6.36
C LYS A 69 20.77 -0.85 -7.53
N SER A 70 19.60 -1.48 -7.62
CA SER A 70 19.14 -2.21 -8.80
C SER A 70 18.89 -1.26 -9.98
N SER A 71 18.95 -1.80 -11.18
CA SER A 71 18.55 -1.07 -12.40
C SER A 71 17.03 -1.10 -12.66
N ALA A 72 16.30 -2.07 -12.06
CA ALA A 72 14.90 -2.31 -12.39
C ALA A 72 14.03 -2.70 -11.19
N THR A 73 14.58 -3.37 -10.17
CA THR A 73 13.80 -3.93 -9.07
C THR A 73 13.62 -2.91 -7.96
N PRO A 74 12.39 -2.64 -7.48
CA PRO A 74 12.14 -1.70 -6.40
C PRO A 74 12.69 -2.20 -5.07
N VAL A 75 12.89 -1.26 -4.14
CA VAL A 75 13.17 -1.54 -2.73
C VAL A 75 11.93 -1.21 -1.88
N GLN A 76 11.66 -2.02 -0.87
CA GLN A 76 10.53 -1.90 0.03
C GLN A 76 10.99 -1.60 1.44
N VAL A 77 10.27 -0.71 2.13
CA VAL A 77 10.38 -0.51 3.58
C VAL A 77 9.06 -0.86 4.25
N GLN A 78 9.14 -1.60 5.34
CA GLN A 78 8.01 -1.98 6.18
C GLN A 78 8.28 -1.56 7.62
N ILE A 79 7.29 -0.99 8.31
CA ILE A 79 7.31 -0.83 9.76
C ILE A 79 6.62 -2.05 10.36
N ARG A 80 7.32 -2.75 11.25
CA ARG A 80 6.81 -3.96 11.90
C ARG A 80 6.87 -3.85 13.41
N THR A 81 6.02 -4.63 14.06
CA THR A 81 6.10 -4.81 15.51
C THR A 81 7.28 -5.69 15.89
N MET A 82 7.74 -5.57 17.13
CA MET A 82 8.73 -6.46 17.71
C MET A 82 8.05 -7.49 18.63
N VAL A 83 8.54 -8.72 18.62
CA VAL A 83 8.08 -9.80 19.51
C VAL A 83 9.30 -10.49 20.10
N ASN A 84 9.37 -10.55 21.42
CA ASN A 84 10.51 -11.14 22.14
C ASN A 84 11.88 -10.57 21.71
N GLY A 85 11.93 -9.28 21.39
CA GLY A 85 13.17 -8.60 20.97
C GLY A 85 13.58 -8.86 19.51
N TYR A 86 12.70 -9.43 18.67
CA TYR A 86 12.95 -9.70 17.27
C TYR A 86 11.87 -9.12 16.36
N PRO A 87 12.21 -8.73 15.11
CA PRO A 87 11.23 -8.30 14.13
C PRO A 87 10.15 -9.36 13.87
N SER A 88 8.89 -9.00 14.05
CA SER A 88 7.75 -9.87 13.76
C SER A 88 7.37 -9.84 12.27
N GLN A 89 6.36 -10.63 11.89
CA GLN A 89 5.77 -10.57 10.55
C GLN A 89 4.62 -9.55 10.46
N THR A 90 4.21 -8.96 11.58
CA THR A 90 3.09 -8.04 11.62
C THR A 90 3.51 -6.65 11.19
N ILE A 91 3.00 -6.20 10.06
CA ILE A 91 3.19 -4.84 9.54
C ILE A 91 2.20 -3.92 10.24
N VAL A 92 2.68 -2.77 10.70
CA VAL A 92 1.82 -1.73 11.27
C VAL A 92 0.92 -1.17 10.14
N PRO A 93 -0.36 -0.88 10.38
CA PRO A 93 -1.24 -0.29 9.37
C PRO A 93 -0.59 0.91 8.67
N PHE A 94 -0.67 0.96 7.35
CA PHE A 94 -0.01 1.93 6.45
C PHE A 94 1.52 1.91 6.46
N GLY A 95 2.15 1.07 7.26
CA GLY A 95 3.60 0.99 7.45
C GLY A 95 4.34 0.24 6.34
N GLN A 96 3.90 0.33 5.09
CA GLN A 96 4.56 -0.31 3.96
C GLN A 96 4.63 0.64 2.77
N VAL A 97 5.80 0.73 2.17
CA VAL A 97 6.04 1.56 0.99
C VAL A 97 7.09 0.95 0.09
N PHE A 98 6.94 1.17 -1.21
CA PHE A 98 7.92 0.81 -2.25
C PHE A 98 8.50 2.09 -2.85
N VAL A 99 9.77 2.04 -3.22
CA VAL A 99 10.43 3.05 -4.05
C VAL A 99 11.03 2.35 -5.25
N ASP A 100 10.71 2.84 -6.43
CA ASP A 100 11.23 2.28 -7.68
C ASP A 100 12.75 2.49 -7.79
N ALA A 101 13.44 1.58 -8.47
CA ALA A 101 14.89 1.63 -8.62
C ALA A 101 15.39 2.97 -9.20
N ALA A 102 14.59 3.59 -10.08
CA ALA A 102 14.91 4.90 -10.66
C ALA A 102 15.01 6.00 -9.60
N ASP A 103 14.13 5.97 -8.60
CA ASP A 103 13.99 6.98 -7.55
C ASP A 103 14.87 6.73 -6.32
N VAL A 104 15.64 5.64 -6.32
CA VAL A 104 16.61 5.39 -5.26
C VAL A 104 17.85 6.22 -5.49
N ASN A 105 18.22 7.05 -4.52
CA ASN A 105 19.46 7.82 -4.50
C ASN A 105 20.61 6.96 -4.00
N ILE A 106 21.78 7.15 -4.58
CA ILE A 106 23.03 6.51 -4.14
C ILE A 106 24.13 7.56 -3.99
N SER A 107 25.01 7.33 -3.03
CA SER A 107 26.21 8.16 -2.83
C SER A 107 27.39 7.32 -2.37
N SER A 108 28.60 7.85 -2.53
CA SER A 108 29.82 7.19 -2.06
C SER A 108 30.14 7.45 -0.59
N ASP A 109 29.50 8.47 -0.01
CA ASP A 109 29.75 9.01 1.33
C ASP A 109 28.54 8.97 2.26
N ALA A 110 27.45 8.33 1.84
CA ALA A 110 26.17 8.28 2.54
C ALA A 110 25.50 9.66 2.75
N SER A 111 25.78 10.65 1.90
CA SER A 111 25.17 12.00 1.99
C SER A 111 23.74 12.02 1.42
N GLU A 112 23.47 11.22 0.38
CA GLU A 112 22.21 11.23 -0.35
C GLU A 112 21.20 10.23 0.21
N ALA A 113 20.10 10.78 0.76
CA ALA A 113 19.01 9.96 1.30
C ALA A 113 18.01 9.54 0.24
N THR A 114 17.55 8.30 0.33
CA THR A 114 16.32 7.86 -0.34
C THR A 114 15.17 7.94 0.65
N THR A 115 14.13 8.70 0.32
CA THR A 115 12.96 8.90 1.20
C THR A 115 11.83 7.95 0.85
N PHE A 116 11.43 7.16 1.81
CA PHE A 116 10.30 6.23 1.77
C PHE A 116 9.10 6.91 2.46
N THR A 117 8.25 7.60 1.69
CA THR A 117 7.07 8.29 2.23
C THR A 117 5.90 7.31 2.33
N PHE A 118 5.37 7.12 3.53
CA PHE A 118 4.23 6.23 3.75
C PHE A 118 2.94 6.83 3.15
N PRO A 119 2.01 5.98 2.66
CA PRO A 119 0.78 6.43 2.02
C PRO A 119 -0.14 7.21 2.98
N SER A 120 -0.01 6.98 4.27
CA SER A 120 -0.66 7.71 5.35
C SER A 120 0.26 7.75 6.57
N PRO A 121 0.11 8.72 7.49
CA PRO A 121 0.87 8.72 8.73
C PRO A 121 0.67 7.41 9.51
N VAL A 122 1.75 6.77 9.90
CA VAL A 122 1.77 5.48 10.59
C VAL A 122 1.80 5.73 12.08
N PHE A 123 0.73 5.34 12.78
CA PHE A 123 0.66 5.50 14.24
C PHE A 123 1.53 4.46 14.94
N LEU A 124 2.38 4.92 15.84
CA LEU A 124 3.21 4.10 16.72
C LEU A 124 2.87 4.42 18.18
N LYS A 125 2.56 3.38 18.92
CA LYS A 125 2.18 3.49 20.33
C LYS A 125 3.38 3.83 21.20
N GLU A 126 3.15 4.62 22.24
CA GLU A 126 4.16 4.93 23.26
C GLU A 126 4.70 3.69 23.98
N ASN A 127 5.88 3.80 24.54
CA ASN A 127 6.56 2.76 25.31
C ASN A 127 6.61 1.40 24.59
N THR A 128 6.76 1.45 23.27
CA THR A 128 6.73 0.25 22.43
C THR A 128 7.90 0.26 21.45
N GLU A 129 8.53 -0.90 21.31
CA GLU A 129 9.59 -1.11 20.34
C GLU A 129 8.99 -1.53 18.98
N TYR A 130 9.48 -0.93 17.93
CA TYR A 130 9.18 -1.24 16.53
C TYR A 130 10.46 -1.44 15.74
N CYS A 131 10.36 -1.92 14.54
CA CYS A 131 11.47 -1.91 13.59
C CYS A 131 11.00 -1.48 12.21
N PHE A 132 11.92 -0.91 11.44
CA PHE A 132 11.75 -0.91 10.00
C PHE A 132 12.50 -2.09 9.40
N VAL A 133 11.97 -2.63 8.30
CA VAL A 133 12.55 -3.70 7.53
C VAL A 133 12.73 -3.22 6.10
N ALA A 134 13.97 -3.14 5.64
CA ALA A 134 14.31 -2.86 4.24
C ALA A 134 14.57 -4.17 3.50
N LYS A 135 13.95 -4.36 2.34
CA LYS A 135 14.08 -5.56 1.52
C LYS A 135 13.89 -5.30 0.04
N SER A 136 14.50 -6.12 -0.79
CA SER A 136 14.34 -6.14 -2.24
C SER A 136 14.43 -7.57 -2.76
N ASN A 137 13.95 -7.80 -3.97
CA ASN A 137 14.15 -9.06 -4.71
C ASN A 137 15.47 -9.07 -5.50
N ASP A 138 16.26 -8.02 -5.41
CA ASP A 138 17.53 -7.83 -6.10
C ASP A 138 18.65 -7.71 -5.07
N ASP A 139 19.77 -8.35 -5.32
CA ASP A 139 20.95 -8.43 -4.44
C ASP A 139 21.96 -7.29 -4.66
N THR A 140 21.68 -6.38 -5.57
CA THR A 140 22.57 -5.25 -5.89
C THR A 140 22.41 -4.06 -4.96
N TYR A 141 21.37 -4.03 -4.14
CA TYR A 141 21.20 -2.98 -3.13
C TYR A 141 22.19 -3.14 -1.99
N THR A 142 22.90 -2.04 -1.68
CA THR A 142 23.78 -1.97 -0.52
C THR A 142 23.42 -0.75 0.32
N ILE A 143 23.11 -0.97 1.59
CA ILE A 143 22.72 0.06 2.56
C ILE A 143 23.90 0.43 3.47
N TYR A 144 23.98 1.68 3.87
CA TYR A 144 25.00 2.15 4.81
C TYR A 144 24.67 1.81 6.25
N THR A 145 25.68 1.30 6.96
CA THR A 145 25.62 0.96 8.38
C THR A 145 26.83 1.54 9.13
N ALA A 146 26.70 1.65 10.45
CA ALA A 146 27.79 1.99 11.37
C ALA A 146 28.13 0.78 12.23
N LYS A 147 29.42 0.44 12.31
CA LYS A 147 29.90 -0.69 13.10
C LYS A 147 30.92 -0.23 14.13
N MET A 148 30.67 -0.60 15.39
CA MET A 148 31.59 -0.32 16.51
C MET A 148 33.00 -0.84 16.20
N GLY A 149 33.99 0.00 16.49
CA GLY A 149 35.40 -0.32 16.28
C GLY A 149 35.90 -0.14 14.85
N GLN A 150 35.02 0.26 13.90
CA GLN A 150 35.44 0.63 12.55
C GLN A 150 35.68 2.15 12.42
N LYS A 151 36.41 2.54 11.42
CA LYS A 151 36.64 3.95 11.11
C LYS A 151 35.51 4.53 10.28
N THR A 152 35.31 5.83 10.40
CA THR A 152 34.41 6.61 9.53
C THR A 152 34.90 6.56 8.07
N LEU A 153 34.02 6.89 7.11
CA LEU A 153 34.32 6.83 5.65
C LEU A 153 35.53 7.69 5.28
N ASP A 154 35.73 8.80 5.95
CA ASP A 154 36.89 9.68 5.80
C ASP A 154 38.16 9.13 6.48
N GLY A 155 38.04 8.01 7.21
CA GLY A 155 39.15 7.36 7.92
C GLY A 155 39.65 8.08 9.17
N ASN A 156 39.05 9.22 9.55
CA ASN A 156 39.59 10.12 10.57
C ASN A 156 39.14 9.76 11.99
N ARG A 157 38.00 9.11 12.16
CA ARG A 157 37.43 8.80 13.48
C ARG A 157 37.11 7.31 13.63
N LEU A 158 37.18 6.84 14.86
CA LEU A 158 36.74 5.50 15.23
C LEU A 158 35.30 5.59 15.75
N ILE A 159 34.43 4.71 15.29
CA ILE A 159 33.07 4.57 15.80
C ILE A 159 33.15 3.89 17.17
N SER A 160 32.91 4.65 18.23
CA SER A 160 33.09 4.24 19.62
C SER A 160 31.81 4.07 20.41
N LYS A 161 30.64 4.51 19.86
CA LYS A 161 29.35 4.41 20.53
C LYS A 161 28.21 4.26 19.51
N GLN A 162 27.14 3.64 19.95
CA GLN A 162 25.85 3.58 19.25
C GLN A 162 24.89 4.56 19.93
N PRO A 163 24.33 5.54 19.20
CA PRO A 163 23.50 6.58 19.80
C PRO A 163 22.09 6.12 20.18
N TYR A 164 21.65 4.95 19.68
CA TYR A 164 20.28 4.44 19.90
C TYR A 164 20.25 3.16 20.72
N PHE A 165 19.12 2.95 21.40
CA PHE A 165 18.81 1.69 22.09
C PHE A 165 18.29 0.59 21.16
N GLY A 166 18.23 0.82 19.87
CA GLY A 166 17.82 -0.17 18.90
C GLY A 166 18.97 -1.10 18.51
N GLY A 167 18.63 -2.20 17.86
CA GLY A 167 19.59 -3.14 17.28
C GLY A 167 19.31 -3.39 15.82
N MET A 168 20.36 -3.69 15.07
CA MET A 168 20.25 -4.14 13.69
C MET A 168 20.02 -5.65 13.64
N PHE A 169 19.27 -6.10 12.66
CA PHE A 169 18.98 -7.51 12.42
C PHE A 169 19.20 -7.85 10.95
N LYS A 170 19.78 -9.01 10.71
CA LYS A 170 19.96 -9.60 9.38
C LYS A 170 19.12 -10.87 9.27
N SER A 171 18.54 -11.11 8.11
CA SER A 171 17.74 -12.29 7.85
C SER A 171 18.01 -12.83 6.46
N GLN A 172 17.88 -14.14 6.26
CA GLN A 172 17.95 -14.78 4.94
C GLN A 172 16.56 -15.05 4.34
N ASN A 173 15.51 -14.99 5.16
CA ASN A 173 14.15 -15.38 4.75
C ASN A 173 13.06 -14.37 5.15
N GLY A 174 13.45 -13.25 5.81
CA GLY A 174 12.52 -12.23 6.28
C GLY A 174 11.67 -12.64 7.48
N SER A 175 11.92 -13.81 8.07
CA SER A 175 11.18 -14.35 9.22
C SER A 175 12.07 -14.77 10.38
N THR A 176 13.26 -15.26 10.10
CA THR A 176 14.26 -15.63 11.10
C THR A 176 15.35 -14.58 11.11
N TRP A 177 15.63 -14.00 12.27
CA TRP A 177 16.50 -12.85 12.42
C TRP A 177 17.70 -13.14 13.28
N THR A 178 18.86 -12.65 12.87
CA THR A 178 20.09 -12.64 13.66
C THR A 178 20.37 -11.20 14.09
N ALA A 179 20.50 -10.97 15.38
CA ALA A 179 20.79 -9.65 15.92
C ALA A 179 22.29 -9.32 15.77
N GLU A 180 22.56 -8.11 15.30
CA GLU A 180 23.91 -7.52 15.18
C GLU A 180 24.03 -6.40 16.22
N GLN A 181 24.56 -6.71 17.38
CA GLN A 181 24.61 -5.77 18.51
C GLN A 181 25.61 -4.63 18.37
N ASN A 182 26.56 -4.75 17.44
CA ASN A 182 27.62 -3.78 17.24
C ASN A 182 27.49 -3.00 15.93
N GLU A 183 26.36 -3.11 15.28
CA GLU A 183 26.12 -2.50 13.97
C GLU A 183 24.72 -1.90 13.90
N ASP A 184 24.58 -0.68 13.37
CA ASP A 184 23.32 0.00 13.15
C ASP A 184 23.20 0.50 11.72
N VAL A 185 21.97 0.51 11.18
CA VAL A 185 21.68 1.10 9.87
C VAL A 185 21.71 2.63 10.00
N LYS A 186 22.23 3.33 9.01
CA LYS A 186 22.07 4.80 8.91
C LYS A 186 20.65 5.10 8.41
N PHE A 187 19.86 5.81 9.24
CA PHE A 187 18.47 6.15 8.90
C PHE A 187 17.98 7.44 9.54
N ILE A 188 16.89 7.98 9.02
CA ILE A 188 16.12 9.05 9.64
C ILE A 188 14.64 8.67 9.60
N LEU A 189 13.93 8.82 10.71
CA LEU A 189 12.48 8.71 10.77
C LEU A 189 11.88 10.11 10.94
N ASN A 190 10.98 10.49 10.03
CA ASN A 190 10.27 11.74 10.12
C ASN A 190 8.91 11.53 10.75
N ARG A 191 8.56 12.33 11.74
CA ARG A 191 7.25 12.33 12.38
C ARG A 191 6.35 13.43 11.82
N ALA A 192 5.03 13.21 11.88
CA ALA A 192 4.06 14.25 11.60
C ALA A 192 4.09 15.33 12.68
N SER A 193 4.00 16.57 12.26
CA SER A 193 3.71 17.71 13.13
C SER A 193 2.29 18.18 12.83
N PHE A 194 1.41 18.07 13.81
CA PHE A 194 0.01 18.48 13.67
C PHE A 194 -0.15 19.94 14.09
N THR A 195 -0.90 20.70 13.29
CA THR A 195 -1.30 22.05 13.68
C THR A 195 -2.54 21.94 14.57
N GLU A 196 -2.38 22.29 15.83
CA GLU A 196 -3.46 22.27 16.81
C GLU A 196 -4.41 23.47 16.66
N ASN A 197 -5.63 23.34 17.17
CA ASN A 197 -6.65 24.39 17.19
C ASN A 197 -7.05 24.93 15.81
N THR A 198 -7.02 24.06 14.79
CA THR A 198 -7.54 24.37 13.47
C THR A 198 -8.72 23.46 13.14
N THR A 199 -9.63 23.97 12.33
CA THR A 199 -10.74 23.18 11.77
C THR A 199 -10.42 22.80 10.34
N GLY A 200 -10.74 21.59 9.95
CA GLY A 200 -10.63 21.10 8.58
C GLY A 200 -11.92 20.42 8.13
N THR A 201 -12.15 20.38 6.83
CA THR A 201 -13.24 19.60 6.24
C THR A 201 -12.69 18.29 5.75
N VAL A 202 -13.27 17.18 6.19
CA VAL A 202 -12.94 15.83 5.70
C VAL A 202 -14.04 15.41 4.73
N HIS A 203 -13.65 15.12 3.49
CA HIS A 203 -14.52 14.51 2.51
C HIS A 203 -14.26 13.01 2.51
N LEU A 204 -15.22 12.23 3.00
CA LEU A 204 -15.16 10.78 2.91
C LEU A 204 -15.83 10.36 1.60
N VAL A 205 -15.07 9.76 0.71
CA VAL A 205 -15.54 9.33 -0.61
C VAL A 205 -15.38 7.81 -0.68
N ASN A 206 -16.46 7.12 -1.04
CA ASN A 206 -16.34 5.69 -1.33
C ASN A 206 -15.51 5.48 -2.58
N ASP A 207 -14.75 4.39 -2.57
CA ASP A 207 -14.01 3.95 -3.76
C ASP A 207 -14.98 3.67 -4.92
N ILE A 208 -14.51 3.86 -6.15
CA ILE A 208 -15.29 3.59 -7.35
C ILE A 208 -15.70 2.12 -7.35
N VAL A 209 -17.01 1.87 -7.35
CA VAL A 209 -17.52 0.50 -7.44
C VAL A 209 -17.18 -0.04 -8.83
N PRO A 210 -16.45 -1.14 -8.93
CA PRO A 210 -16.07 -1.69 -10.22
C PRO A 210 -17.30 -2.06 -11.05
N THR A 211 -17.15 -1.95 -12.38
CA THR A 211 -18.13 -2.43 -13.34
C THR A 211 -18.40 -3.91 -13.12
N LYS A 212 -19.66 -4.29 -12.96
CA LYS A 212 -20.08 -5.66 -12.74
C LYS A 212 -20.71 -6.24 -14.01
N THR A 213 -20.22 -7.39 -14.43
CA THR A 213 -20.90 -8.20 -15.46
C THR A 213 -22.12 -8.85 -14.85
N LEU A 214 -23.25 -8.65 -15.46
CA LEU A 214 -24.54 -9.19 -15.02
C LEU A 214 -24.74 -10.62 -15.52
N LYS A 215 -25.72 -11.33 -14.93
CA LYS A 215 -26.10 -12.66 -15.40
C LYS A 215 -26.64 -12.62 -16.83
N GLN A 216 -26.84 -13.78 -17.42
CA GLN A 216 -27.56 -13.91 -18.70
C GLN A 216 -28.99 -13.38 -18.56
N ASN A 217 -29.45 -12.64 -19.56
CA ASN A 217 -30.79 -12.00 -19.60
C ASN A 217 -31.10 -11.16 -18.34
N PRO A 218 -30.28 -10.17 -18.01
CA PRO A 218 -30.40 -9.46 -16.74
C PRO A 218 -31.52 -8.40 -16.73
N LEU A 219 -32.14 -8.16 -17.85
CA LEU A 219 -33.22 -7.17 -17.98
C LEU A 219 -34.58 -7.88 -18.07
N THR A 220 -35.57 -7.37 -17.35
CA THR A 220 -36.94 -7.86 -17.41
C THR A 220 -37.87 -6.72 -17.83
N THR A 221 -38.65 -6.97 -18.85
CA THR A 221 -39.62 -6.01 -19.42
C THR A 221 -41.06 -6.44 -19.13
N THR A 222 -41.97 -5.48 -19.23
CA THR A 222 -43.42 -5.73 -19.22
C THR A 222 -44.01 -5.10 -20.48
N SER A 223 -44.80 -5.89 -21.22
CA SER A 223 -45.47 -5.39 -22.45
C SER A 223 -46.25 -4.10 -22.20
N GLY A 224 -46.09 -3.13 -23.08
CA GLY A 224 -46.73 -1.81 -22.94
C GLY A 224 -46.02 -0.85 -21.97
N SER A 225 -44.89 -1.24 -21.37
CA SER A 225 -44.17 -0.42 -20.40
C SER A 225 -42.83 0.06 -20.92
N THR A 226 -42.42 1.28 -20.53
CA THR A 226 -41.07 1.82 -20.68
C THR A 226 -40.17 1.44 -19.53
N THR A 227 -40.74 0.87 -18.45
CA THR A 227 -39.98 0.49 -17.25
C THR A 227 -39.35 -0.88 -17.46
N VAL A 228 -38.02 -0.96 -17.19
CA VAL A 228 -37.22 -2.17 -17.29
C VAL A 228 -36.60 -2.47 -15.92
N THR A 229 -36.77 -3.69 -15.44
CA THR A 229 -36.12 -4.16 -14.22
C THR A 229 -34.72 -4.68 -14.56
N VAL A 230 -33.72 -4.20 -13.83
CA VAL A 230 -32.34 -4.64 -13.95
C VAL A 230 -32.00 -5.56 -12.78
N HIS A 231 -31.58 -6.79 -13.06
CA HIS A 231 -31.08 -7.73 -12.06
C HIS A 231 -29.59 -7.53 -11.84
N HIS A 232 -29.23 -6.85 -10.76
CA HIS A 232 -27.89 -6.46 -10.42
C HIS A 232 -27.60 -6.84 -8.95
N PRO A 233 -27.15 -8.07 -8.68
CA PRO A 233 -26.90 -8.52 -7.30
C PRO A 233 -25.87 -7.68 -6.58
N ASN A 234 -26.16 -7.37 -5.31
CA ASN A 234 -25.30 -6.59 -4.42
C ASN A 234 -24.93 -5.21 -4.99
N HIS A 235 -25.85 -4.52 -5.64
CA HIS A 235 -25.58 -3.21 -6.22
C HIS A 235 -25.40 -2.11 -5.16
N GLY A 236 -25.88 -2.30 -3.92
CA GLY A 236 -25.70 -1.38 -2.80
C GLY A 236 -26.35 0.01 -2.96
N MET A 237 -27.16 0.22 -4.00
CA MET A 237 -27.88 1.48 -4.19
C MET A 237 -29.12 1.52 -3.28
N HIS A 238 -29.37 2.68 -2.69
CA HIS A 238 -30.50 2.89 -1.77
C HIS A 238 -31.31 4.17 -2.09
N SER A 239 -30.85 4.96 -3.04
CA SER A 239 -31.48 6.23 -3.44
C SER A 239 -31.91 6.20 -4.89
N THR A 240 -33.06 6.73 -5.19
CA THR A 240 -33.59 6.91 -6.56
C THR A 240 -32.76 7.87 -7.41
N SER A 241 -31.91 8.70 -6.78
CA SER A 241 -30.97 9.59 -7.44
C SER A 241 -29.63 8.91 -7.79
N ALA A 242 -29.55 7.60 -7.58
CA ALA A 242 -28.35 6.85 -7.93
C ALA A 242 -28.13 6.82 -9.45
N ASN A 243 -26.89 7.09 -9.86
CA ASN A 243 -26.47 6.96 -11.24
C ASN A 243 -25.98 5.54 -11.54
N VAL A 244 -26.48 4.97 -12.63
CA VAL A 244 -26.00 3.67 -13.12
C VAL A 244 -25.80 3.73 -14.63
N THR A 245 -24.68 3.18 -15.10
CA THR A 245 -24.42 3.01 -16.53
C THR A 245 -24.60 1.54 -16.89
N ILE A 246 -25.52 1.27 -17.80
CA ILE A 246 -25.72 -0.07 -18.44
C ILE A 246 -24.99 -0.06 -19.78
N ALA A 247 -24.20 -1.09 -20.03
CA ALA A 247 -23.48 -1.27 -21.29
C ALA A 247 -23.47 -2.75 -21.72
N GLY A 248 -23.12 -2.98 -22.97
CA GLY A 248 -22.96 -4.36 -23.49
C GLY A 248 -24.27 -5.05 -23.80
N VAL A 249 -25.42 -4.39 -23.80
CA VAL A 249 -26.65 -4.96 -24.36
C VAL A 249 -26.44 -5.17 -25.84
N PRO A 250 -26.58 -6.41 -26.36
CA PRO A 250 -26.29 -6.75 -27.75
C PRO A 250 -27.13 -5.94 -28.73
N SER A 251 -26.59 -5.74 -29.94
CA SER A 251 -27.33 -5.06 -31.01
C SER A 251 -28.63 -5.77 -31.36
N GLY A 252 -29.67 -5.01 -31.64
CA GLY A 252 -31.01 -5.52 -31.98
C GLY A 252 -32.10 -4.98 -31.06
N SER A 253 -33.26 -5.63 -31.12
CA SER A 253 -34.41 -5.33 -30.30
C SER A 253 -34.58 -6.40 -29.21
N HIS A 254 -34.80 -5.95 -27.99
CA HIS A 254 -35.00 -6.81 -26.81
C HIS A 254 -36.41 -6.61 -26.28
N ASN A 255 -37.27 -7.57 -26.54
CA ASN A 255 -38.70 -7.48 -26.22
C ASN A 255 -39.35 -6.19 -26.74
N GLY A 256 -38.93 -5.71 -27.92
CA GLY A 256 -39.44 -4.48 -28.55
C GLY A 256 -38.63 -3.23 -28.28
N ILE A 257 -37.80 -3.18 -27.26
CA ILE A 257 -36.94 -2.05 -26.96
C ILE A 257 -35.61 -2.17 -27.70
N ALA A 258 -35.20 -1.12 -28.38
CA ALA A 258 -33.91 -1.07 -29.07
C ALA A 258 -32.73 -1.10 -28.08
N HIS A 259 -31.65 -1.82 -28.42
CA HIS A 259 -30.46 -1.89 -27.55
C HIS A 259 -29.86 -0.53 -27.23
N THR A 260 -29.96 0.44 -28.14
CA THR A 260 -29.47 1.83 -27.93
C THR A 260 -30.24 2.55 -26.83
N ASN A 261 -31.50 2.14 -26.57
CA ASN A 261 -32.35 2.71 -25.54
C ASN A 261 -32.24 1.97 -24.19
N LEU A 262 -31.49 0.87 -24.15
CA LEU A 262 -31.14 0.10 -22.96
C LEU A 262 -29.69 0.38 -22.50
N ASN A 263 -28.75 0.59 -23.44
CA ASN A 263 -27.41 1.03 -23.11
C ASN A 263 -27.39 2.54 -22.80
N GLY A 264 -26.72 2.91 -21.74
CA GLY A 264 -26.54 4.31 -21.38
C GLY A 264 -26.50 4.55 -19.88
N THR A 265 -26.38 5.82 -19.54
CA THR A 265 -26.37 6.26 -18.12
C THR A 265 -27.76 6.70 -17.72
N TYR A 266 -28.21 6.14 -16.61
CA TYR A 266 -29.50 6.42 -15.98
C TYR A 266 -29.25 7.21 -14.70
N THR A 267 -29.72 8.44 -14.65
CA THR A 267 -29.56 9.34 -13.50
C THR A 267 -30.66 9.18 -12.46
N THR A 268 -31.67 8.40 -12.78
CA THR A 268 -32.78 8.08 -11.88
C THR A 268 -33.10 6.59 -12.01
N ILE A 269 -33.22 5.93 -10.87
CA ILE A 269 -33.65 4.54 -10.76
C ILE A 269 -34.89 4.45 -9.87
N GLY A 270 -35.67 3.38 -10.02
CA GLY A 270 -36.87 3.17 -9.21
C GLY A 270 -36.93 1.80 -8.59
N ASN A 271 -37.92 1.53 -7.78
CA ASN A 271 -38.22 0.25 -7.18
C ASN A 271 -36.99 -0.55 -6.73
N ILE A 272 -36.15 0.12 -5.91
CA ILE A 272 -34.87 -0.40 -5.47
C ILE A 272 -35.08 -1.56 -4.49
N LYS A 273 -34.51 -2.72 -4.80
CA LYS A 273 -34.46 -3.93 -3.97
C LYS A 273 -33.00 -4.34 -3.76
N LEU A 274 -32.75 -5.37 -2.97
CA LEU A 274 -31.40 -5.86 -2.67
C LEU A 274 -30.58 -6.19 -3.93
N ASP A 275 -31.21 -6.86 -4.90
CA ASP A 275 -30.54 -7.39 -6.10
C ASP A 275 -31.15 -6.88 -7.41
N SER A 276 -31.96 -5.83 -7.35
CA SER A 276 -32.59 -5.26 -8.55
C SER A 276 -33.09 -3.83 -8.34
N TYR A 277 -33.26 -3.14 -9.42
CA TYR A 277 -33.88 -1.82 -9.50
C TYR A 277 -34.54 -1.66 -10.86
N THR A 278 -35.31 -0.60 -11.05
CA THR A 278 -35.90 -0.26 -12.34
C THR A 278 -35.24 0.95 -12.96
N ILE A 279 -35.13 0.92 -14.28
CA ILE A 279 -34.78 2.06 -15.13
C ILE A 279 -35.92 2.35 -16.10
N THR A 280 -35.95 3.54 -16.65
CA THR A 280 -36.86 3.90 -17.75
C THR A 280 -36.05 3.84 -19.06
N ALA A 281 -36.51 3.04 -20.01
CA ALA A 281 -35.89 2.96 -21.32
C ALA A 281 -35.74 4.35 -21.94
N GLN A 282 -34.60 4.61 -22.58
CA GLN A 282 -34.35 5.94 -23.19
C GLN A 282 -35.36 6.18 -24.34
N ASN A 283 -35.54 7.45 -24.66
CA ASN A 283 -36.50 7.90 -25.70
C ASN A 283 -37.94 7.40 -25.47
N SER A 284 -38.30 7.05 -24.24
CA SER A 284 -39.62 6.48 -23.89
C SER A 284 -39.97 5.23 -24.74
N ASP A 285 -38.98 4.46 -25.13
CA ASP A 285 -39.13 3.23 -25.89
C ASP A 285 -39.93 2.20 -25.07
N THR A 286 -40.87 1.52 -25.70
CA THR A 286 -41.88 0.70 -25.03
C THR A 286 -41.71 -0.77 -25.41
N ALA A 287 -41.72 -1.62 -24.39
CA ALA A 287 -41.63 -3.07 -24.60
C ALA A 287 -42.89 -3.60 -25.31
N SER A 288 -42.71 -4.39 -26.34
CA SER A 288 -43.78 -5.10 -27.03
C SER A 288 -44.08 -6.49 -26.45
N ALA A 289 -43.19 -6.98 -25.59
CA ALA A 289 -43.35 -8.27 -24.92
C ALA A 289 -42.83 -8.21 -23.46
N SER A 290 -43.38 -9.11 -22.63
CA SER A 290 -42.93 -9.32 -21.26
C SER A 290 -41.95 -10.45 -21.14
N GLY A 291 -40.95 -10.34 -20.25
CA GLY A 291 -40.00 -11.41 -19.94
C GLY A 291 -38.57 -10.92 -19.79
N GLU A 292 -37.68 -11.86 -19.45
CA GLU A 292 -36.24 -11.64 -19.38
C GLU A 292 -35.65 -11.48 -20.79
N CYS A 293 -34.70 -10.55 -20.93
CA CYS A 293 -34.05 -10.25 -22.21
C CYS A 293 -32.63 -9.71 -22.00
N ALA A 294 -32.03 -9.27 -23.11
CA ALA A 294 -30.67 -8.75 -23.26
C ALA A 294 -29.58 -9.83 -23.43
N GLY A 295 -29.94 -11.08 -23.68
CA GLY A 295 -29.08 -12.13 -24.22
C GLY A 295 -27.93 -12.56 -23.35
N LEU A 296 -26.77 -12.75 -23.95
CA LEU A 296 -25.58 -13.35 -23.37
C LEU A 296 -24.92 -12.49 -22.27
N SER A 297 -24.01 -13.05 -21.52
CA SER A 297 -23.35 -12.54 -20.31
C SER A 297 -22.38 -11.35 -20.50
N ASN A 298 -22.67 -10.45 -21.44
CA ASN A 298 -21.82 -9.28 -21.73
C ASN A 298 -22.41 -7.96 -21.21
N VAL A 299 -23.60 -8.00 -20.67
CA VAL A 299 -24.24 -6.79 -20.11
C VAL A 299 -23.55 -6.44 -18.81
N THR A 300 -23.12 -5.21 -18.71
CA THR A 300 -22.44 -4.68 -17.53
C THR A 300 -23.25 -3.55 -16.90
N ALA A 301 -23.15 -3.44 -15.59
CA ALA A 301 -23.69 -2.32 -14.85
C ALA A 301 -22.55 -1.68 -14.03
N THR A 302 -22.37 -0.38 -14.21
CA THR A 302 -21.44 0.43 -13.44
C THR A 302 -22.25 1.40 -12.58
N ARG A 303 -22.08 1.32 -11.29
CA ARG A 303 -22.66 2.29 -10.35
C ARG A 303 -21.75 3.49 -10.27
N ASN A 304 -22.27 4.67 -10.61
CA ASN A 304 -21.54 5.95 -10.57
C ASN A 304 -22.02 6.77 -9.37
N ILE A 305 -21.85 6.26 -8.15
CA ILE A 305 -22.26 6.99 -6.96
C ILE A 305 -21.03 7.34 -6.14
N LEU A 306 -20.85 8.64 -5.94
CA LEU A 306 -20.07 9.19 -4.86
C LEU A 306 -21.02 9.35 -3.67
N TYR A 307 -20.74 8.68 -2.57
CA TYR A 307 -21.44 8.95 -1.33
C TYR A 307 -20.66 10.01 -0.57
N ASP A 308 -21.24 11.18 -0.38
CA ASP A 308 -20.87 12.06 0.71
C ASP A 308 -21.42 11.44 2.00
N VAL A 309 -20.54 11.08 2.90
CA VAL A 309 -20.86 10.53 4.22
C VAL A 309 -20.85 11.65 5.23
#